data_7831c56fa6781c8fff16346faad4c769
#
_entry.id   7831c56fa6781c8fff16346faad4c769
#
_cell.length_a   1.000
_cell.length_b   1.000
_cell.length_c   1.000
_cell.angle_alpha   90.00
_cell.angle_beta   90.00
_cell.angle_gamma   90.00
#
_symmetry.space_group_name_H-M   'P 1'
#
loop_
_entity.id
_entity.type
_entity.pdbx_description
1 polymer ?
#
loop_
_entity_poly.entity_id
_entity_poly.type
_entity_poly.pdbx_seq_one_letter_code
_entity_poly.pdbx_strand_id
1 'polypeptide(L)'
;MKTTSISSLAISQSMQSTVSTAMTEITKLQDEAVTGTYSDVGLELGTRTSTSLDYSRESSRLQSVIDANSFAETRMEGSQLALTNISDAGQTLLDALTALSGNSDVNSLKVSADSAMSVLENFVSYANTAVNGEYLFSGISTDVQTFDDEFIADVTDDFNTAFTNFRTANGIASAGDVTAGQMTQFLSDYETSFNWASWTNASDTVMTTRISSSETVATSTSANSEGFKNLVLASVVASQLSNAGLGSGALSVVSQKATQYAGTAISGVTAQQSALGLSQERIDKANTYMSNQIKIIDTQLTGLVGVDTEEASVRLSTLLNQVETSYSITSRILGMSLADYL
;
A
#
# COMPACT_ATOMS: atom_id res chain seq x y z
N MET A 1 -16.88 -0.20 -87.59
CA MET A 1 -16.10 -0.18 -86.39
C MET A 1 -16.86 0.71 -85.40
N LYS A 2 -17.38 0.11 -84.28
CA LYS A 2 -17.99 0.86 -83.20
C LYS A 2 -16.88 1.43 -82.34
N THR A 3 -16.53 2.66 -82.44
CA THR A 3 -15.67 3.37 -81.53
C THR A 3 -16.52 3.66 -80.29
N THR A 4 -16.28 2.90 -79.22
CA THR A 4 -16.79 3.24 -77.92
C THR A 4 -16.05 4.48 -77.47
N SER A 5 -16.63 5.65 -77.62
CA SER A 5 -16.13 6.86 -76.96
C SER A 5 -16.34 6.68 -75.45
N ILE A 6 -15.26 6.40 -74.72
CA ILE A 6 -15.28 6.40 -73.24
C ILE A 6 -15.53 7.87 -72.89
N SER A 7 -16.68 8.15 -72.26
CA SER A 7 -17.03 9.49 -71.82
C SER A 7 -15.99 10.00 -70.80
N SER A 8 -15.44 11.21 -71.02
CA SER A 8 -14.54 11.88 -70.07
C SER A 8 -15.16 11.98 -68.66
N LEU A 9 -16.49 12.04 -68.58
CA LEU A 9 -17.24 11.97 -67.32
C LEU A 9 -17.08 10.60 -66.64
N ALA A 10 -17.16 9.50 -67.40
CA ALA A 10 -17.00 8.16 -66.84
C ALA A 10 -15.58 7.93 -66.31
N ILE A 11 -14.57 8.46 -67.01
CA ILE A 11 -13.17 8.42 -66.56
C ILE A 11 -12.99 9.23 -65.28
N SER A 12 -13.53 10.46 -65.22
CA SER A 12 -13.49 11.34 -64.06
C SER A 12 -14.17 10.69 -62.85
N GLN A 13 -15.35 10.11 -63.02
CA GLN A 13 -16.05 9.39 -61.93
C GLN A 13 -15.28 8.16 -61.42
N SER A 14 -14.70 7.39 -62.34
CA SER A 14 -13.85 6.24 -61.96
C SER A 14 -12.61 6.68 -61.20
N MET A 15 -11.95 7.75 -61.62
CA MET A 15 -10.79 8.30 -60.92
C MET A 15 -11.15 8.87 -59.56
N GLN A 16 -12.26 9.58 -59.40
CA GLN A 16 -12.74 10.05 -58.11
C GLN A 16 -13.03 8.91 -57.15
N SER A 17 -13.66 7.85 -57.62
CA SER A 17 -13.88 6.64 -56.80
C SER A 17 -12.56 6.00 -56.38
N THR A 18 -11.60 5.87 -57.30
CA THR A 18 -10.27 5.32 -57.00
C THR A 18 -9.51 6.13 -55.97
N VAL A 19 -9.53 7.48 -56.13
CA VAL A 19 -8.89 8.39 -55.15
C VAL A 19 -9.56 8.33 -53.78
N SER A 20 -10.91 8.30 -53.76
CA SER A 20 -11.64 8.15 -52.47
C SER A 20 -11.30 6.86 -51.75
N THR A 21 -11.24 5.75 -52.49
CA THR A 21 -10.82 4.45 -51.89
C THR A 21 -9.37 4.50 -51.41
N ALA A 22 -8.47 5.09 -52.21
CA ALA A 22 -7.07 5.24 -51.82
C ALA A 22 -6.92 6.13 -50.57
N MET A 23 -7.70 7.22 -50.44
CA MET A 23 -7.68 8.07 -49.24
C MET A 23 -8.13 7.32 -47.97
N THR A 24 -9.16 6.46 -48.09
CA THR A 24 -9.60 5.60 -46.98
C THR A 24 -8.48 4.63 -46.56
N GLU A 25 -7.81 4.02 -47.53
CA GLU A 25 -6.70 3.10 -47.28
C GLU A 25 -5.46 3.81 -46.72
N ILE A 26 -5.17 5.03 -47.18
CA ILE A 26 -4.13 5.90 -46.62
C ILE A 26 -4.38 6.17 -45.15
N THR A 27 -5.59 6.53 -44.74
CA THR A 27 -5.96 6.78 -43.34
C THR A 27 -5.77 5.52 -42.51
N LYS A 28 -6.22 4.36 -43.02
CA LYS A 28 -6.03 3.06 -42.36
C LYS A 28 -4.55 2.73 -42.16
N LEU A 29 -3.74 2.80 -43.21
CA LEU A 29 -2.31 2.52 -43.15
C LEU A 29 -1.54 3.51 -42.29
N GLN A 30 -2.00 4.77 -42.23
CA GLN A 30 -1.40 5.77 -41.33
C GLN A 30 -1.61 5.43 -39.87
N ASP A 31 -2.83 5.01 -39.51
CA ASP A 31 -3.11 4.52 -38.14
C ASP A 31 -2.29 3.26 -37.83
N GLU A 32 -2.25 2.30 -38.76
CA GLU A 32 -1.49 1.06 -38.60
C GLU A 32 0.02 1.30 -38.46
N ALA A 33 0.59 2.21 -39.27
CA ALA A 33 2.01 2.55 -39.18
C ALA A 33 2.39 3.26 -37.88
N VAL A 34 1.44 4.02 -37.28
CA VAL A 34 1.67 4.75 -36.01
C VAL A 34 1.41 3.86 -34.81
N THR A 35 0.34 3.07 -34.81
CA THR A 35 -0.07 2.25 -33.66
C THR A 35 0.60 0.88 -33.62
N GLY A 36 1.09 0.39 -34.77
CA GLY A 36 1.62 -0.97 -34.91
C GLY A 36 0.57 -2.07 -34.81
N THR A 37 -0.72 -1.70 -34.89
CA THR A 37 -1.86 -2.64 -34.81
C THR A 37 -2.83 -2.40 -35.96
N TYR A 38 -3.59 -3.41 -36.34
CA TYR A 38 -4.66 -3.24 -37.33
C TYR A 38 -5.62 -2.15 -36.94
N SER A 39 -5.93 -1.24 -37.86
CA SER A 39 -6.89 -0.15 -37.67
C SER A 39 -8.31 -0.67 -37.37
N ASP A 40 -8.71 -1.77 -37.99
CA ASP A 40 -9.94 -2.51 -37.69
C ASP A 40 -9.61 -3.96 -37.33
N VAL A 41 -9.37 -4.18 -36.04
CA VAL A 41 -9.05 -5.50 -35.46
C VAL A 41 -10.19 -6.49 -35.68
N GLY A 42 -11.45 -6.02 -35.64
CA GLY A 42 -12.63 -6.87 -35.82
C GLY A 42 -12.72 -7.44 -37.23
N LEU A 43 -12.47 -6.59 -38.23
CA LEU A 43 -12.52 -6.98 -39.65
C LEU A 43 -11.38 -7.95 -40.01
N GLU A 44 -10.15 -7.67 -39.54
CA GLU A 44 -8.96 -8.45 -39.90
C GLU A 44 -8.90 -9.80 -39.17
N LEU A 45 -9.27 -9.84 -37.90
CA LEU A 45 -9.23 -11.08 -37.11
C LEU A 45 -10.46 -11.98 -37.30
N GLY A 46 -11.60 -11.43 -37.70
CA GLY A 46 -12.84 -12.18 -37.85
C GLY A 46 -13.18 -12.98 -36.58
N THR A 47 -13.21 -14.30 -36.67
CA THR A 47 -13.52 -15.18 -35.53
C THR A 47 -12.51 -15.14 -34.39
N ARG A 48 -11.28 -14.67 -34.64
CA ARG A 48 -10.22 -14.55 -33.59
C ARG A 48 -10.33 -13.25 -32.78
N THR A 49 -11.25 -12.35 -33.12
CA THR A 49 -11.49 -11.11 -32.38
C THR A 49 -11.86 -11.40 -30.92
N SER A 50 -12.63 -12.46 -30.65
CA SER A 50 -12.96 -12.87 -29.28
C SER A 50 -11.71 -13.21 -28.46
N THR A 51 -10.75 -13.92 -29.06
CA THR A 51 -9.49 -14.28 -28.40
C THR A 51 -8.64 -13.04 -28.08
N SER A 52 -8.56 -12.08 -29.00
CA SER A 52 -7.88 -10.82 -28.76
C SER A 52 -8.52 -10.03 -27.60
N LEU A 53 -9.85 -9.99 -27.55
CA LEU A 53 -10.58 -9.32 -26.50
C LEU A 53 -10.41 -10.03 -25.14
N ASP A 54 -10.38 -11.35 -25.12
CA ASP A 54 -10.14 -12.15 -23.90
C ASP A 54 -8.73 -11.89 -23.36
N TYR A 55 -7.72 -11.83 -24.22
CA TYR A 55 -6.36 -11.47 -23.81
C TYR A 55 -6.26 -10.06 -23.24
N SER A 56 -6.89 -9.08 -23.90
CA SER A 56 -6.91 -7.71 -23.43
C SER A 56 -7.61 -7.58 -22.07
N ARG A 57 -8.73 -8.27 -21.88
CA ARG A 57 -9.45 -8.31 -20.60
C ARG A 57 -8.63 -8.95 -19.48
N GLU A 58 -7.95 -10.07 -19.79
CA GLU A 58 -7.14 -10.77 -18.80
C GLU A 58 -5.90 -9.94 -18.41
N SER A 59 -5.21 -9.32 -19.37
CA SER A 59 -4.11 -8.38 -19.10
C SER A 59 -4.57 -7.23 -18.21
N SER A 60 -5.69 -6.58 -18.54
CA SER A 60 -6.27 -5.50 -17.73
C SER A 60 -6.67 -5.97 -16.33
N ARG A 61 -7.23 -7.17 -16.20
CA ARG A 61 -7.60 -7.76 -14.90
C ARG A 61 -6.38 -7.98 -14.02
N LEU A 62 -5.32 -8.57 -14.57
CA LEU A 62 -4.07 -8.80 -13.85
C LEU A 62 -3.42 -7.47 -13.42
N GLN A 63 -3.40 -6.48 -14.32
CA GLN A 63 -2.88 -5.15 -13.98
C GLN A 63 -3.66 -4.51 -12.84
N SER A 64 -5.00 -4.59 -12.85
CA SER A 64 -5.83 -4.06 -11.76
C SER A 64 -5.54 -4.72 -10.40
N VAL A 65 -5.18 -6.01 -10.38
CA VAL A 65 -4.77 -6.70 -9.15
C VAL A 65 -3.40 -6.20 -8.69
N ILE A 66 -2.44 -6.02 -9.60
CA ILE A 66 -1.12 -5.45 -9.28
C ILE A 66 -1.27 -4.04 -8.70
N ASP A 67 -2.12 -3.21 -9.30
CA ASP A 67 -2.37 -1.85 -8.82
C ASP A 67 -2.99 -1.87 -7.40
N ALA A 68 -3.96 -2.76 -7.16
CA ALA A 68 -4.54 -2.94 -5.81
C ALA A 68 -3.50 -3.43 -4.79
N ASN A 69 -2.60 -4.32 -5.19
CA ASN A 69 -1.50 -4.78 -4.35
C ASN A 69 -0.55 -3.64 -3.98
N SER A 70 -0.26 -2.72 -4.91
CA SER A 70 0.59 -1.55 -4.66
C SER A 70 0.02 -0.61 -3.58
N PHE A 71 -1.30 -0.43 -3.53
CA PHE A 71 -1.93 0.31 -2.43
C PHE A 71 -1.75 -0.40 -1.08
N ALA A 72 -1.90 -1.73 -1.06
CA ALA A 72 -1.68 -2.51 0.16
C ALA A 72 -0.21 -2.44 0.61
N GLU A 73 0.75 -2.49 -0.31
CA GLU A 73 2.18 -2.35 -0.04
C GLU A 73 2.50 -0.99 0.60
N THR A 74 2.02 0.11 0.03
CA THR A 74 2.22 1.46 0.59
C THR A 74 1.72 1.56 2.03
N ARG A 75 0.57 0.96 2.32
CA ARG A 75 0.02 0.91 3.68
C ARG A 75 0.89 0.08 4.63
N MET A 76 1.36 -1.09 4.17
CA MET A 76 2.24 -1.95 4.96
C MET A 76 3.61 -1.31 5.21
N GLU A 77 4.17 -0.58 4.24
CA GLU A 77 5.41 0.19 4.42
C GLU A 77 5.25 1.26 5.50
N GLY A 78 4.14 2.00 5.50
CA GLY A 78 3.79 2.94 6.57
C GLY A 78 3.70 2.24 7.94
N SER A 79 3.08 1.05 7.99
CA SER A 79 2.99 0.26 9.22
C SER A 79 4.37 -0.24 9.69
N GLN A 80 5.23 -0.70 8.78
CA GLN A 80 6.60 -1.12 9.10
C GLN A 80 7.43 0.01 9.67
N LEU A 81 7.33 1.21 9.08
CA LEU A 81 8.04 2.39 9.59
C LEU A 81 7.56 2.77 11.00
N ALA A 82 6.26 2.80 11.22
CA ALA A 82 5.69 3.09 12.53
C ALA A 82 6.08 2.02 13.57
N LEU A 83 6.03 0.73 13.22
CA LEU A 83 6.48 -0.37 14.10
C LEU A 83 7.97 -0.28 14.41
N THR A 84 8.81 0.15 13.47
CA THR A 84 10.23 0.41 13.71
C THR A 84 10.41 1.51 14.76
N ASN A 85 9.71 2.64 14.61
CA ASN A 85 9.77 3.72 15.58
C ASN A 85 9.25 3.31 16.96
N ILE A 86 8.21 2.47 17.02
CA ILE A 86 7.69 1.90 18.28
C ILE A 86 8.72 0.95 18.92
N SER A 87 9.40 0.12 18.12
CA SER A 87 10.47 -0.77 18.61
C SER A 87 11.64 0.03 19.17
N ASP A 88 12.06 1.10 18.47
CA ASP A 88 13.15 1.98 18.88
C ASP A 88 12.79 2.74 20.18
N ALA A 89 11.53 3.17 20.32
CA ALA A 89 11.02 3.75 21.56
C ALA A 89 11.07 2.73 22.72
N GLY A 90 10.66 1.48 22.45
CA GLY A 90 10.78 0.38 23.41
C GLY A 90 12.23 0.10 23.82
N GLN A 91 13.17 0.13 22.87
CA GLN A 91 14.60 -0.02 23.16
C GLN A 91 15.14 1.14 24.00
N THR A 92 14.73 2.36 23.72
CA THR A 92 15.09 3.56 24.52
C THR A 92 14.64 3.41 25.97
N LEU A 93 13.42 2.91 26.18
CA LEU A 93 12.92 2.62 27.53
C LEU A 93 13.73 1.53 28.21
N LEU A 94 14.02 0.45 27.50
CA LEU A 94 14.82 -0.68 28.03
C LEU A 94 16.22 -0.23 28.44
N ASP A 95 16.87 0.62 27.64
CA ASP A 95 18.18 1.19 27.94
C ASP A 95 18.14 2.10 29.17
N ALA A 96 17.11 2.94 29.30
CA ALA A 96 16.90 3.80 30.47
C ALA A 96 16.69 2.97 31.77
N LEU A 97 15.88 1.91 31.70
CA LEU A 97 15.63 0.99 32.82
C LEU A 97 16.87 0.20 33.19
N THR A 98 17.67 -0.22 32.22
CA THR A 98 18.93 -0.92 32.42
C THR A 98 19.96 -0.03 33.09
N ALA A 99 20.08 1.24 32.67
CA ALA A 99 20.96 2.23 33.28
C ALA A 99 20.56 2.55 34.73
N LEU A 100 19.26 2.43 35.04
CA LEU A 100 18.75 2.59 36.41
C LEU A 100 19.05 1.40 37.33
N SER A 101 19.32 0.23 36.75
CA SER A 101 19.56 -1.00 37.48
C SER A 101 20.76 -0.85 38.46
N GLY A 102 20.46 -0.89 39.77
CA GLY A 102 21.46 -0.69 40.80
C GLY A 102 21.74 0.76 41.23
N ASN A 103 21.07 1.74 40.58
CA ASN A 103 21.19 3.16 40.92
C ASN A 103 19.84 3.68 41.44
N SER A 104 19.82 4.11 42.73
CA SER A 104 18.62 4.68 43.37
C SER A 104 18.75 6.21 43.57
N ASP A 105 19.65 6.87 42.81
CA ASP A 105 19.78 8.31 42.85
C ASP A 105 18.50 9.00 42.31
N VAL A 106 18.01 10.00 43.05
CA VAL A 106 16.76 10.70 42.77
C VAL A 106 16.72 11.32 41.37
N ASN A 107 17.85 11.84 40.88
CA ASN A 107 17.93 12.42 39.55
C ASN A 107 17.83 11.35 38.45
N SER A 108 18.50 10.20 38.64
CA SER A 108 18.43 9.07 37.73
C SER A 108 17.01 8.48 37.65
N LEU A 109 16.34 8.38 38.82
CA LEU A 109 14.93 7.95 38.88
C LEU A 109 14.00 8.90 38.11
N LYS A 110 14.19 10.23 38.30
CA LYS A 110 13.40 11.23 37.57
C LYS A 110 13.63 11.17 36.06
N VAL A 111 14.90 11.10 35.65
CA VAL A 111 15.24 11.00 34.20
C VAL A 111 14.62 9.74 33.58
N SER A 112 14.64 8.60 34.31
CA SER A 112 13.98 7.37 33.81
C SER A 112 12.47 7.51 33.74
N ALA A 113 11.82 8.17 34.70
CA ALA A 113 10.39 8.44 34.68
C ALA A 113 10.00 9.36 33.52
N ASP A 114 10.76 10.45 33.33
CA ASP A 114 10.54 11.40 32.23
C ASP A 114 10.76 10.74 30.86
N SER A 115 11.79 9.86 30.73
CA SER A 115 12.03 9.07 29.53
C SER A 115 10.88 8.10 29.24
N ALA A 116 10.38 7.42 30.26
CA ALA A 116 9.26 6.50 30.12
C ALA A 116 7.97 7.20 29.68
N MET A 117 7.71 8.41 30.20
CA MET A 117 6.58 9.22 29.74
C MET A 117 6.74 9.65 28.28
N SER A 118 7.93 10.11 27.90
CA SER A 118 8.22 10.48 26.49
C SER A 118 8.07 9.28 25.54
N VAL A 119 8.45 8.09 25.98
CA VAL A 119 8.23 6.85 25.21
C VAL A 119 6.75 6.57 25.03
N LEU A 120 5.91 6.77 26.06
CA LEU A 120 4.46 6.59 25.98
C LEU A 120 3.84 7.61 25.01
N GLU A 121 4.25 8.87 25.06
CA GLU A 121 3.79 9.92 24.13
C GLU A 121 4.16 9.60 22.67
N ASN A 122 5.41 9.20 22.45
CA ASN A 122 5.88 8.82 21.12
C ASN A 122 5.15 7.56 20.62
N PHE A 123 4.93 6.57 21.48
CA PHE A 123 4.18 5.37 21.13
C PHE A 123 2.76 5.72 20.65
N VAL A 124 2.02 6.55 21.39
CA VAL A 124 0.67 6.97 20.98
C VAL A 124 0.70 7.69 19.64
N SER A 125 1.67 8.58 19.45
CA SER A 125 1.85 9.30 18.18
C SER A 125 2.09 8.33 17.01
N TYR A 126 2.98 7.36 17.17
CA TYR A 126 3.28 6.36 16.12
C TYR A 126 2.11 5.39 15.89
N ALA A 127 1.43 4.97 16.96
CA ALA A 127 0.27 4.10 16.86
C ALA A 127 -0.96 4.77 16.23
N ASN A 128 -1.02 6.10 16.28
CA ASN A 128 -2.03 6.92 15.59
C ASN A 128 -1.60 7.37 14.19
N THR A 129 -0.54 6.77 13.63
CA THR A 129 -0.13 7.07 12.25
C THR A 129 -1.22 6.66 11.27
N ALA A 130 -1.53 7.57 10.33
CA ALA A 130 -2.48 7.35 9.25
C ALA A 130 -1.79 7.50 7.88
N VAL A 131 -2.23 6.71 6.91
CA VAL A 131 -1.84 6.81 5.49
C VAL A 131 -3.10 7.01 4.67
N ASN A 132 -3.14 8.03 3.84
CA ASN A 132 -4.32 8.41 3.04
C ASN A 132 -5.60 8.64 3.87
N GLY A 133 -5.47 9.05 5.13
CA GLY A 133 -6.60 9.25 6.05
C GLY A 133 -7.08 8.00 6.77
N GLU A 134 -6.42 6.86 6.59
CA GLU A 134 -6.74 5.59 7.26
C GLU A 134 -5.70 5.28 8.35
N TYR A 135 -6.14 5.04 9.58
CA TYR A 135 -5.28 4.64 10.68
C TYR A 135 -4.73 3.22 10.49
N LEU A 136 -3.42 3.07 10.71
CA LEU A 136 -2.71 1.84 10.34
C LEU A 136 -2.92 0.70 11.33
N PHE A 137 -3.17 1.01 12.61
CA PHE A 137 -3.23 0.04 13.71
C PHE A 137 -4.63 -0.17 14.29
N SER A 138 -5.65 0.47 13.71
CA SER A 138 -7.05 0.31 14.13
C SER A 138 -7.73 -0.97 13.58
N GLY A 139 -6.97 -1.87 12.94
CA GLY A 139 -7.51 -3.07 12.31
C GLY A 139 -8.40 -2.72 11.12
N ILE A 140 -9.66 -3.18 11.13
CA ILE A 140 -10.66 -2.82 10.09
C ILE A 140 -11.39 -1.49 10.35
N SER A 141 -11.22 -0.89 11.54
CA SER A 141 -11.83 0.40 11.93
C SER A 141 -10.93 1.57 11.53
N THR A 142 -10.55 1.65 10.25
CA THR A 142 -9.49 2.54 9.75
C THR A 142 -9.85 4.03 9.77
N ASP A 143 -11.09 4.37 9.96
CA ASP A 143 -11.64 5.73 10.09
C ASP A 143 -11.60 6.27 11.52
N VAL A 144 -11.23 5.42 12.49
CA VAL A 144 -11.18 5.79 13.91
C VAL A 144 -9.72 5.78 14.40
N GLN A 145 -9.36 6.84 15.13
CA GLN A 145 -8.06 6.96 15.79
C GLN A 145 -7.83 5.77 16.74
N THR A 146 -6.62 5.21 16.72
CA THR A 146 -6.29 4.00 17.49
C THR A 146 -6.37 4.26 18.99
N PHE A 147 -5.83 5.38 19.46
CA PHE A 147 -5.88 5.86 20.85
C PHE A 147 -6.44 7.28 20.87
N ASP A 148 -7.36 7.54 21.78
CA ASP A 148 -7.95 8.86 21.98
C ASP A 148 -6.93 9.86 22.54
N ASP A 149 -7.21 11.15 22.44
CA ASP A 149 -6.30 12.21 22.90
C ASP A 149 -6.09 12.16 24.41
N GLU A 150 -7.08 11.70 25.17
CA GLU A 150 -7.05 11.58 26.62
C GLU A 150 -6.37 10.28 27.10
N PHE A 151 -6.03 9.34 26.22
CA PHE A 151 -5.52 8.00 26.56
C PHE A 151 -4.39 8.04 27.58
N ILE A 152 -3.40 8.92 27.41
CA ILE A 152 -2.22 8.99 28.28
C ILE A 152 -2.63 9.45 29.70
N ALA A 153 -3.51 10.44 29.80
CA ALA A 153 -4.01 10.92 31.07
C ALA A 153 -4.84 9.82 31.77
N ASP A 154 -5.74 9.20 31.02
CA ASP A 154 -6.65 8.21 31.58
C ASP A 154 -5.91 6.96 32.07
N VAL A 155 -4.97 6.41 31.28
CA VAL A 155 -4.20 5.23 31.68
C VAL A 155 -3.26 5.49 32.87
N THR A 156 -2.70 6.71 32.96
CA THR A 156 -1.88 7.10 34.10
C THR A 156 -2.70 7.33 35.36
N ASP A 157 -3.88 7.92 35.24
CA ASP A 157 -4.81 8.14 36.36
C ASP A 157 -5.40 6.81 36.87
N ASP A 158 -5.77 5.89 35.96
CA ASP A 158 -6.21 4.53 36.33
C ASP A 158 -5.13 3.81 37.14
N PHE A 159 -3.88 3.83 36.65
CA PHE A 159 -2.75 3.21 37.34
C PHE A 159 -2.52 3.81 38.72
N ASN A 160 -2.51 5.14 38.84
CA ASN A 160 -2.30 5.85 40.11
C ASN A 160 -3.44 5.58 41.09
N THR A 161 -4.67 5.50 40.60
CA THR A 161 -5.85 5.14 41.38
C THR A 161 -5.74 3.70 41.88
N ALA A 162 -5.37 2.76 41.01
CA ALA A 162 -5.16 1.35 41.38
C ALA A 162 -4.06 1.21 42.46
N PHE A 163 -2.95 1.93 42.30
CA PHE A 163 -1.86 1.91 43.29
C PHE A 163 -2.30 2.51 44.64
N THR A 164 -3.05 3.59 44.63
CA THR A 164 -3.59 4.23 45.85
C THR A 164 -4.57 3.32 46.54
N ASN A 165 -5.48 2.68 45.81
CA ASN A 165 -6.44 1.72 46.34
C ASN A 165 -5.74 0.49 46.97
N PHE A 166 -4.69 -0.03 46.28
CA PHE A 166 -3.88 -1.14 46.78
C PHE A 166 -3.23 -0.77 48.12
N ARG A 167 -2.61 0.41 48.23
CA ARG A 167 -1.98 0.87 49.47
C ARG A 167 -3.03 1.00 50.61
N THR A 168 -4.17 1.61 50.30
CA THR A 168 -5.25 1.79 51.28
C THR A 168 -5.80 0.47 51.76
N ALA A 169 -6.06 -0.45 50.86
CA ALA A 169 -6.57 -1.79 51.22
C ALA A 169 -5.60 -2.62 52.09
N ASN A 170 -4.27 -2.36 51.95
CA ASN A 170 -3.24 -3.04 52.71
C ASN A 170 -2.75 -2.24 53.93
N GLY A 171 -3.37 -1.08 54.23
CA GLY A 171 -3.01 -0.26 55.40
C GLY A 171 -1.64 0.41 55.27
N ILE A 172 -1.14 0.65 54.04
CA ILE A 172 0.18 1.22 53.75
C ILE A 172 0.06 2.74 53.69
N ALA A 173 0.63 3.44 54.65
CA ALA A 173 0.48 4.87 54.77
C ALA A 173 1.26 5.67 53.72
N SER A 174 2.51 5.25 53.39
CA SER A 174 3.39 5.91 52.46
C SER A 174 3.82 4.95 51.34
N ALA A 175 4.12 5.45 50.16
CA ALA A 175 4.71 4.66 49.07
C ALA A 175 6.08 4.04 49.48
N GLY A 176 6.85 4.75 50.32
CA GLY A 176 8.12 4.26 50.85
C GLY A 176 8.01 3.04 51.74
N ASP A 177 6.82 2.77 52.30
CA ASP A 177 6.55 1.62 53.17
C ASP A 177 6.16 0.36 52.40
N VAL A 178 5.99 0.47 51.07
CA VAL A 178 5.64 -0.69 50.20
C VAL A 178 6.83 -1.63 50.14
N THR A 179 6.64 -2.88 50.57
CA THR A 179 7.66 -3.94 50.47
C THR A 179 7.77 -4.48 49.03
N ALA A 180 8.91 -5.13 48.74
CA ALA A 180 9.11 -5.81 47.46
C ALA A 180 8.01 -6.85 47.15
N GLY A 181 7.57 -7.63 48.13
CA GLY A 181 6.49 -8.61 47.95
C GLY A 181 5.14 -7.97 47.63
N GLN A 182 4.80 -6.86 48.33
CA GLN A 182 3.57 -6.09 48.03
C GLN A 182 3.61 -5.44 46.67
N MET A 183 4.78 -4.91 46.25
CA MET A 183 4.94 -4.36 44.89
C MET A 183 4.79 -5.45 43.83
N THR A 184 5.37 -6.64 44.03
CA THR A 184 5.17 -7.78 43.12
C THR A 184 3.69 -8.14 42.99
N GLN A 185 2.99 -8.21 44.14
CA GLN A 185 1.55 -8.49 44.15
C GLN A 185 0.75 -7.41 43.39
N PHE A 186 0.99 -6.11 43.69
CA PHE A 186 0.32 -5.01 43.03
C PHE A 186 0.49 -5.08 41.50
N LEU A 187 1.72 -5.23 41.00
CA LEU A 187 1.98 -5.26 39.56
C LEU A 187 1.33 -6.46 38.88
N SER A 188 1.28 -7.63 39.54
CA SER A 188 0.60 -8.82 39.03
C SER A 188 -0.92 -8.64 38.99
N ASP A 189 -1.50 -8.05 40.05
CA ASP A 189 -2.93 -7.79 40.13
C ASP A 189 -3.36 -6.74 39.08
N TYR A 190 -2.56 -5.68 38.91
CA TYR A 190 -2.80 -4.66 37.89
C TYR A 190 -2.71 -5.23 36.48
N GLU A 191 -1.67 -6.02 36.15
CA GLU A 191 -1.53 -6.69 34.85
C GLU A 191 -2.74 -7.55 34.51
N THR A 192 -3.26 -8.27 35.51
CA THR A 192 -4.42 -9.17 35.38
C THR A 192 -5.72 -8.39 35.17
N SER A 193 -5.87 -7.24 35.86
CA SER A 193 -7.07 -6.39 35.77
C SER A 193 -7.05 -5.44 34.58
N PHE A 194 -5.88 -5.22 33.97
CA PHE A 194 -5.70 -4.30 32.86
C PHE A 194 -6.37 -4.80 31.58
N ASN A 195 -7.60 -4.33 31.36
CA ASN A 195 -8.38 -4.69 30.17
C ASN A 195 -7.95 -3.86 28.96
N TRP A 196 -6.97 -4.34 28.21
CA TRP A 196 -6.40 -3.65 27.06
C TRP A 196 -7.43 -3.25 26.01
N ALA A 197 -8.44 -4.09 25.76
CA ALA A 197 -9.48 -3.82 24.76
C ALA A 197 -10.35 -2.60 25.09
N SER A 198 -10.39 -2.14 26.34
CA SER A 198 -11.11 -0.91 26.71
C SER A 198 -10.28 0.37 26.51
N TRP A 199 -9.01 0.25 26.21
CA TRP A 199 -8.08 1.34 26.04
C TRP A 199 -7.79 1.69 24.58
N THR A 200 -8.31 0.89 23.64
CA THR A 200 -8.07 1.11 22.20
C THR A 200 -9.37 1.05 21.42
N ASN A 201 -9.44 1.84 20.36
CA ASN A 201 -10.54 1.78 19.38
C ASN A 201 -10.26 0.75 18.27
N ALA A 202 -9.17 -0.01 18.39
CA ALA A 202 -8.75 -0.97 17.39
C ALA A 202 -9.62 -2.22 17.37
N SER A 203 -9.92 -2.70 16.17
CA SER A 203 -10.53 -4.01 15.96
C SER A 203 -9.49 -5.12 16.06
N ASP A 204 -9.88 -6.28 16.60
CA ASP A 204 -9.05 -7.50 16.55
C ASP A 204 -8.90 -8.05 15.14
N THR A 205 -9.86 -7.72 14.26
CA THR A 205 -9.83 -8.15 12.86
C THR A 205 -8.92 -7.24 12.06
N VAL A 206 -7.96 -7.84 11.37
CA VAL A 206 -7.04 -7.13 10.47
C VAL A 206 -7.55 -7.11 9.04
N MET A 207 -7.10 -6.13 8.26
CA MET A 207 -7.41 -6.07 6.83
C MET A 207 -6.71 -7.18 6.08
N THR A 208 -7.39 -7.70 5.07
CA THR A 208 -6.85 -8.71 4.17
C THR A 208 -7.04 -8.28 2.73
N THR A 209 -6.05 -8.54 1.88
CA THR A 209 -6.10 -8.25 0.44
C THR A 209 -5.96 -9.53 -0.35
N ARG A 210 -6.80 -9.69 -1.38
CA ARG A 210 -6.65 -10.78 -2.35
C ARG A 210 -5.56 -10.39 -3.34
N ILE A 211 -4.39 -10.99 -3.20
CA ILE A 211 -3.19 -10.66 -3.97
C ILE A 211 -3.08 -11.41 -5.31
N SER A 212 -3.89 -12.45 -5.48
CA SER A 212 -4.01 -13.22 -6.73
C SER A 212 -5.39 -13.86 -6.84
N SER A 213 -5.65 -14.63 -7.89
CA SER A 213 -6.92 -15.37 -8.05
C SER A 213 -7.19 -16.39 -6.94
N SER A 214 -6.15 -16.89 -6.27
CA SER A 214 -6.23 -17.98 -5.29
C SER A 214 -5.68 -17.65 -3.91
N GLU A 215 -5.13 -16.43 -3.70
CA GLU A 215 -4.40 -16.12 -2.48
C GLU A 215 -4.86 -14.78 -1.87
N THR A 216 -5.03 -14.82 -0.55
CA THR A 216 -5.35 -13.64 0.30
C THR A 216 -4.35 -13.59 1.43
N VAL A 217 -3.84 -12.39 1.75
CA VAL A 217 -2.88 -12.15 2.84
C VAL A 217 -3.39 -11.05 3.75
N ALA A 218 -2.93 -11.05 5.02
CA ALA A 218 -3.15 -9.95 5.94
C ALA A 218 -2.26 -8.77 5.53
N THR A 219 -2.86 -7.59 5.36
CA THR A 219 -2.19 -6.36 4.89
C THR A 219 -2.20 -5.25 5.93
N SER A 220 -2.67 -5.54 7.14
CA SER A 220 -2.58 -4.65 8.30
C SER A 220 -2.28 -5.44 9.56
N THR A 221 -1.99 -4.73 10.64
CA THR A 221 -1.90 -5.26 11.99
C THR A 221 -2.84 -4.48 12.91
N SER A 222 -3.00 -4.92 14.15
CA SER A 222 -3.86 -4.26 15.12
C SER A 222 -3.07 -3.82 16.35
N ALA A 223 -3.48 -2.70 16.95
CA ALA A 223 -3.00 -2.26 18.24
C ALA A 223 -3.41 -3.21 19.38
N ASN A 224 -4.41 -4.08 19.17
CA ASN A 224 -4.80 -5.11 20.13
C ASN A 224 -3.78 -6.27 20.18
N SER A 225 -2.51 -5.92 20.24
CA SER A 225 -1.39 -6.87 20.33
C SER A 225 -0.74 -6.83 21.70
N GLU A 226 -0.20 -7.96 22.13
CA GLU A 226 0.57 -8.05 23.38
C GLU A 226 1.81 -7.15 23.36
N GLY A 227 2.40 -6.88 22.18
CA GLY A 227 3.53 -5.97 22.04
C GLY A 227 3.19 -4.55 22.48
N PHE A 228 2.08 -4.00 21.99
CA PHE A 228 1.60 -2.66 22.29
C PHE A 228 1.17 -2.54 23.76
N LYS A 229 0.36 -3.49 24.24
CA LYS A 229 -0.04 -3.57 25.65
C LYS A 229 1.16 -3.53 26.59
N ASN A 230 2.16 -4.36 26.32
CA ASN A 230 3.34 -4.45 27.19
C ASN A 230 4.20 -3.18 27.14
N LEU A 231 4.25 -2.46 26.00
CA LEU A 231 4.96 -1.19 25.92
C LEU A 231 4.28 -0.11 26.78
N VAL A 232 2.95 -0.04 26.74
CA VAL A 232 2.17 0.86 27.60
C VAL A 232 2.38 0.50 29.07
N LEU A 233 2.27 -0.78 29.45
CA LEU A 233 2.52 -1.23 30.83
C LEU A 233 3.94 -0.89 31.30
N ALA A 234 4.96 -1.12 30.45
CA ALA A 234 6.35 -0.78 30.78
C ALA A 234 6.50 0.73 31.02
N SER A 235 5.93 1.55 30.14
CA SER A 235 6.03 3.02 30.22
C SER A 235 5.28 3.58 31.41
N VAL A 236 4.05 3.12 31.69
CA VAL A 236 3.23 3.57 32.81
C VAL A 236 3.87 3.16 34.13
N VAL A 237 4.29 1.89 34.29
CA VAL A 237 4.97 1.40 35.50
C VAL A 237 6.24 2.20 35.75
N ALA A 238 7.08 2.41 34.75
CA ALA A 238 8.33 3.14 34.90
C ALA A 238 8.09 4.63 35.18
N SER A 239 7.18 5.30 34.47
CA SER A 239 6.93 6.73 34.65
C SER A 239 6.29 7.05 35.99
N GLN A 240 5.34 6.26 36.45
CA GLN A 240 4.57 6.54 37.67
C GLN A 240 5.28 6.07 38.95
N LEU A 241 5.97 4.92 38.93
CA LEU A 241 6.55 4.34 40.11
C LEU A 241 8.02 4.69 40.36
N SER A 242 8.81 5.02 39.32
CA SER A 242 10.22 5.37 39.51
C SER A 242 10.41 6.59 40.40
N ASN A 243 9.49 7.55 40.35
CA ASN A 243 9.55 8.78 41.14
C ASN A 243 8.53 8.83 42.30
N ALA A 244 7.90 7.71 42.66
CA ALA A 244 6.86 7.63 43.68
C ALA A 244 7.41 7.65 45.12
N GLY A 245 8.72 7.71 45.33
CA GLY A 245 9.35 7.66 46.64
C GLY A 245 9.35 6.28 47.25
N LEU A 246 9.43 5.25 46.47
CA LEU A 246 9.48 3.85 46.89
C LEU A 246 10.80 3.49 47.59
N GLY A 247 10.76 2.53 48.49
CA GLY A 247 11.96 1.94 49.05
C GLY A 247 12.75 1.10 48.02
N SER A 248 14.05 0.94 48.20
CA SER A 248 14.96 0.27 47.23
C SER A 248 14.50 -1.12 46.81
N GLY A 249 13.90 -1.91 47.72
CA GLY A 249 13.36 -3.23 47.40
C GLY A 249 12.18 -3.18 46.43
N ALA A 250 11.23 -2.27 46.61
CA ALA A 250 10.10 -2.06 45.73
C ALA A 250 10.55 -1.49 44.38
N LEU A 251 11.49 -0.51 44.36
CA LEU A 251 12.08 0.02 43.14
C LEU A 251 12.78 -1.05 42.30
N SER A 252 13.48 -2.00 42.92
CA SER A 252 14.09 -3.14 42.21
C SER A 252 13.04 -3.98 41.50
N VAL A 253 11.89 -4.24 42.12
CA VAL A 253 10.78 -4.97 41.53
C VAL A 253 10.17 -4.19 40.34
N VAL A 254 9.95 -2.88 40.52
CA VAL A 254 9.47 -1.99 39.46
C VAL A 254 10.38 -2.02 38.22
N SER A 255 11.69 -1.83 38.45
CA SER A 255 12.68 -1.85 37.37
C SER A 255 12.71 -3.21 36.65
N GLN A 256 12.71 -4.31 37.38
CA GLN A 256 12.71 -5.66 36.80
C GLN A 256 11.45 -5.93 35.98
N LYS A 257 10.27 -5.56 36.52
CA LYS A 257 9.00 -5.82 35.85
C LYS A 257 8.83 -4.93 34.61
N ALA A 258 9.19 -3.62 34.69
CA ALA A 258 9.19 -2.72 33.55
C ALA A 258 10.15 -3.18 32.44
N THR A 259 11.36 -3.65 32.81
CA THR A 259 12.32 -4.26 31.87
C THR A 259 11.74 -5.50 31.20
N GLN A 260 11.05 -6.36 31.94
CA GLN A 260 10.39 -7.55 31.40
C GLN A 260 9.30 -7.14 30.39
N TYR A 261 8.46 -6.17 30.73
CA TYR A 261 7.43 -5.67 29.83
C TYR A 261 8.03 -5.05 28.56
N ALA A 262 9.05 -4.21 28.68
CA ALA A 262 9.75 -3.61 27.54
C ALA A 262 10.35 -4.67 26.61
N GLY A 263 10.99 -5.71 27.14
CA GLY A 263 11.51 -6.82 26.34
C GLY A 263 10.42 -7.62 25.63
N THR A 264 9.29 -7.87 26.31
CA THR A 264 8.12 -8.54 25.71
C THR A 264 7.48 -7.65 24.63
N ALA A 265 7.42 -6.33 24.85
CA ALA A 265 6.92 -5.36 23.89
C ALA A 265 7.71 -5.37 22.58
N ILE A 266 9.05 -5.26 22.68
CA ILE A 266 9.95 -5.29 21.52
C ILE A 266 9.79 -6.60 20.74
N SER A 267 9.73 -7.72 21.44
CA SER A 267 9.53 -9.04 20.82
C SER A 267 8.18 -9.13 20.10
N GLY A 268 7.10 -8.61 20.70
CA GLY A 268 5.77 -8.58 20.12
C GLY A 268 5.68 -7.68 18.88
N VAL A 269 6.30 -6.49 18.93
CA VAL A 269 6.40 -5.58 17.78
C VAL A 269 7.20 -6.21 16.65
N THR A 270 8.32 -6.87 16.95
CA THR A 270 9.13 -7.60 15.95
C THR A 270 8.35 -8.74 15.29
N ALA A 271 7.49 -9.42 16.03
CA ALA A 271 6.62 -10.46 15.49
C ALA A 271 5.60 -9.85 14.49
N GLN A 272 5.02 -8.68 14.79
CA GLN A 272 4.14 -7.96 13.89
C GLN A 272 4.86 -7.51 12.61
N GLN A 273 6.08 -6.95 12.74
CA GLN A 273 6.93 -6.59 11.59
C GLN A 273 7.21 -7.80 10.70
N SER A 274 7.55 -8.94 11.32
CA SER A 274 7.84 -10.17 10.59
C SER A 274 6.61 -10.71 9.85
N ALA A 275 5.42 -10.63 10.45
CA ALA A 275 4.18 -11.06 9.82
C ALA A 275 3.83 -10.18 8.61
N LEU A 276 3.97 -8.85 8.73
CA LEU A 276 3.78 -7.94 7.60
C LEU A 276 4.85 -8.15 6.51
N GLY A 277 6.11 -8.33 6.89
CA GLY A 277 7.20 -8.60 5.95
C GLY A 277 6.97 -9.87 5.13
N LEU A 278 6.44 -10.93 5.74
CA LEU A 278 6.04 -12.13 5.02
C LEU A 278 4.90 -11.86 4.04
N SER A 279 3.93 -11.03 4.41
CA SER A 279 2.84 -10.62 3.51
C SER A 279 3.35 -9.80 2.33
N GLN A 280 4.28 -8.86 2.55
CA GLN A 280 4.94 -8.08 1.50
C GLN A 280 5.69 -8.98 0.51
N GLU A 281 6.49 -9.94 1.00
CA GLU A 281 7.20 -10.92 0.15
C GLU A 281 6.23 -11.73 -0.73
N ARG A 282 5.06 -12.09 -0.19
CA ARG A 282 4.04 -12.84 -0.95
C ARG A 282 3.38 -11.97 -2.02
N ILE A 283 3.15 -10.69 -1.75
CA ILE A 283 2.65 -9.73 -2.72
C ILE A 283 3.67 -9.54 -3.85
N ASP A 284 4.94 -9.31 -3.53
CA ASP A 284 6.01 -9.17 -4.52
C ASP A 284 6.09 -10.36 -5.47
N LYS A 285 6.02 -11.58 -4.92
CA LYS A 285 6.01 -12.80 -5.71
C LYS A 285 4.78 -12.90 -6.61
N ALA A 286 3.59 -12.55 -6.08
CA ALA A 286 2.35 -12.54 -6.85
C ALA A 286 2.40 -11.50 -7.98
N ASN A 287 2.88 -10.28 -7.69
CA ASN A 287 3.05 -9.21 -8.67
C ASN A 287 4.04 -9.61 -9.78
N THR A 288 5.16 -10.22 -9.41
CA THR A 288 6.15 -10.73 -10.38
C THR A 288 5.54 -11.80 -11.27
N TYR A 289 4.79 -12.74 -10.71
CA TYR A 289 4.12 -13.78 -11.47
C TYR A 289 3.09 -13.20 -12.45
N MET A 290 2.21 -12.29 -11.98
CA MET A 290 1.21 -11.64 -12.82
C MET A 290 1.83 -10.78 -13.91
N SER A 291 2.91 -10.04 -13.61
CA SER A 291 3.65 -9.25 -14.60
C SER A 291 4.24 -10.13 -15.72
N ASN A 292 4.74 -11.32 -15.37
CA ASN A 292 5.22 -12.27 -16.37
C ASN A 292 4.07 -12.86 -17.21
N GLN A 293 2.89 -13.10 -16.61
CA GLN A 293 1.71 -13.50 -17.35
C GLN A 293 1.24 -12.40 -18.32
N ILE A 294 1.23 -11.14 -17.88
CA ILE A 294 0.90 -9.98 -18.74
C ILE A 294 1.84 -9.96 -19.95
N LYS A 295 3.16 -10.09 -19.75
CA LYS A 295 4.12 -10.11 -20.86
C LYS A 295 3.85 -11.23 -21.89
N ILE A 296 3.46 -12.40 -21.41
CA ILE A 296 3.09 -13.53 -22.30
C ILE A 296 1.81 -13.18 -23.07
N ILE A 297 0.79 -12.66 -22.37
CA ILE A 297 -0.48 -12.24 -22.99
C ILE A 297 -0.24 -11.15 -24.02
N ASP A 298 0.54 -10.13 -23.71
CA ASP A 298 0.86 -9.02 -24.60
C ASP A 298 1.63 -9.50 -25.85
N THR A 299 2.54 -10.47 -25.68
CA THR A 299 3.22 -11.11 -26.81
C THR A 299 2.24 -11.85 -27.73
N GLN A 300 1.28 -12.58 -27.14
CA GLN A 300 0.24 -13.28 -27.92
C GLN A 300 -0.72 -12.27 -28.58
N LEU A 301 -1.09 -11.22 -27.86
CA LEU A 301 -1.94 -10.16 -28.38
C LEU A 301 -1.26 -9.44 -29.54
N THR A 302 -0.01 -9.03 -29.38
CA THR A 302 0.78 -8.41 -30.46
C THR A 302 0.91 -9.34 -31.67
N GLY A 303 1.09 -10.65 -31.47
CA GLY A 303 1.10 -11.63 -32.56
C GLY A 303 -0.25 -11.81 -33.28
N LEU A 304 -1.38 -11.41 -32.63
CA LEU A 304 -2.71 -11.44 -33.23
C LEU A 304 -3.07 -10.13 -33.94
N VAL A 305 -2.82 -8.97 -33.31
CA VAL A 305 -3.28 -7.66 -33.76
C VAL A 305 -2.18 -6.79 -34.34
N GLY A 306 -0.92 -7.22 -34.23
CA GLY A 306 0.24 -6.45 -34.68
C GLY A 306 0.37 -6.43 -36.20
N VAL A 307 0.81 -5.29 -36.72
CA VAL A 307 1.11 -5.04 -38.13
C VAL A 307 2.62 -4.75 -38.28
N ASP A 308 3.18 -5.18 -39.42
CA ASP A 308 4.53 -4.74 -39.80
C ASP A 308 4.46 -3.25 -40.19
N THR A 309 4.97 -2.40 -39.30
CA THR A 309 4.96 -0.93 -39.49
C THR A 309 5.83 -0.48 -40.65
N GLU A 310 6.86 -1.23 -41.01
CA GLU A 310 7.69 -0.94 -42.17
C GLU A 310 6.92 -1.21 -43.46
N GLU A 311 6.24 -2.36 -43.56
CA GLU A 311 5.39 -2.69 -44.68
C GLU A 311 4.24 -1.70 -44.81
N ALA A 312 3.55 -1.35 -43.73
CA ALA A 312 2.48 -0.34 -43.73
C ALA A 312 2.98 1.04 -44.24
N SER A 313 4.16 1.46 -43.79
CA SER A 313 4.78 2.73 -44.19
C SER A 313 5.16 2.75 -45.68
N VAL A 314 5.69 1.65 -46.21
CA VAL A 314 6.01 1.53 -47.65
C VAL A 314 4.74 1.54 -48.47
N ARG A 315 3.69 0.83 -48.08
CA ARG A 315 2.38 0.83 -48.75
C ARG A 315 1.75 2.23 -48.72
N LEU A 316 1.82 2.91 -47.55
CA LEU A 316 1.35 4.30 -47.40
C LEU A 316 2.05 5.24 -48.38
N SER A 317 3.39 5.20 -48.43
CA SER A 317 4.19 6.01 -49.37
C SER A 317 3.80 5.73 -50.82
N THR A 318 3.58 4.47 -51.15
CA THR A 318 3.19 4.05 -52.53
C THR A 318 1.81 4.60 -52.91
N LEU A 319 0.83 4.52 -51.99
CA LEU A 319 -0.52 5.05 -52.22
C LEU A 319 -0.55 6.57 -52.32
N LEU A 320 0.26 7.28 -51.49
CA LEU A 320 0.38 8.74 -51.59
C LEU A 320 0.90 9.17 -52.98
N ASN A 321 1.96 8.51 -53.46
CA ASN A 321 2.49 8.75 -54.81
C ASN A 321 1.47 8.41 -55.93
N GLN A 322 0.69 7.35 -55.73
CA GLN A 322 -0.36 6.96 -56.68
C GLN A 322 -1.50 8.00 -56.74
N VAL A 323 -1.92 8.53 -55.60
CA VAL A 323 -2.93 9.60 -55.51
C VAL A 323 -2.42 10.86 -56.15
N GLU A 324 -1.18 11.29 -55.93
CA GLU A 324 -0.55 12.45 -56.54
C GLU A 324 -0.50 12.29 -58.07
N THR A 325 -0.06 11.12 -58.54
CA THR A 325 -0.05 10.79 -59.99
C THR A 325 -1.47 10.83 -60.58
N SER A 326 -2.46 10.29 -59.87
CA SER A 326 -3.89 10.30 -60.29
C SER A 326 -4.42 11.71 -60.42
N TYR A 327 -4.12 12.60 -59.49
CA TYR A 327 -4.48 14.01 -59.57
C TYR A 327 -3.79 14.71 -60.77
N SER A 328 -2.52 14.45 -61.04
CA SER A 328 -1.77 14.97 -62.17
C SER A 328 -2.39 14.52 -63.52
N ILE A 329 -2.72 13.25 -63.65
CA ILE A 329 -3.35 12.68 -64.86
C ILE A 329 -4.75 13.27 -65.02
N THR A 330 -5.56 13.37 -63.97
CA THR A 330 -6.92 13.93 -64.02
C THR A 330 -6.89 15.39 -64.51
N SER A 331 -5.97 16.19 -63.96
CA SER A 331 -5.76 17.58 -64.34
C SER A 331 -5.41 17.71 -65.84
N ARG A 332 -4.55 16.83 -66.34
CA ARG A 332 -4.17 16.81 -67.77
C ARG A 332 -5.34 16.42 -68.68
N ILE A 333 -6.11 15.37 -68.28
CA ILE A 333 -7.27 14.91 -69.07
C ILE A 333 -8.35 15.99 -69.12
N LEU A 334 -8.65 16.69 -68.04
CA LEU A 334 -9.58 17.79 -67.98
C LEU A 334 -9.10 19.02 -68.78
N GLY A 335 -7.80 19.28 -68.79
CA GLY A 335 -7.18 20.33 -69.60
C GLY A 335 -7.19 20.05 -71.11
N MET A 336 -7.08 18.80 -71.52
CA MET A 336 -7.11 18.38 -72.94
C MET A 336 -8.52 18.39 -73.58
N SER A 337 -9.56 18.19 -72.77
CA SER A 337 -10.97 18.08 -73.34
C SER A 337 -11.56 19.37 -73.80
N LEU A 338 -10.97 20.54 -73.53
CA LEU A 338 -11.49 21.85 -73.94
C LEU A 338 -10.66 22.50 -75.05
N ALA A 339 -9.39 22.15 -75.25
CA ALA A 339 -8.49 22.80 -76.17
C ALA A 339 -8.36 22.11 -77.56
N ASP A 340 -8.66 20.80 -77.67
CA ASP A 340 -8.51 20.01 -78.90
C ASP A 340 -9.78 19.85 -79.70
N TYR A 341 -10.89 20.46 -79.27
CA TYR A 341 -12.19 20.35 -79.96
C TYR A 341 -12.83 21.72 -80.37
N LEU A 342 -12.11 22.80 -80.29
CA LEU A 342 -12.38 24.09 -80.85
C LEU A 342 -11.42 24.39 -81.98
#